data_02f27547b1197dc8ae40a954efb1e5ac
#
_entry.id   02f27547b1197dc8ae40a954efb1e5ac
#
_cell.length_a   1.000
_cell.length_b   1.000
_cell.length_c   1.000
_cell.angle_alpha   90.00
_cell.angle_beta   90.00
_cell.angle_gamma   90.00
#
_symmetry.space_group_name_H-M   'P 1'
#
loop_
_entity.id
_entity.type
_entity.pdbx_description
1 polymer ?
#
loop_
_entity_poly.entity_id
_entity_poly.type
_entity_poly.pdbx_seq_one_letter_code
_entity_poly.pdbx_strand_id
1 'polypeptide(L)'
;CLMIGVASFLISFVLVFIVCEYMLLWPLTSSLLVATALSETSIAIVYSIILDKELSGKKIGTILMGSTFVTNICTAFALSALFMKPTIETLVFVIASVIILVFSYKYSDILFESQTFSMTSNQLELKYIFLLLVLLIFFATLGGGQALLPVFILGAILSKPFSHTNKNNMLKRLQTVAFTVITPIFFIVNGSKVSIPVILGALGVFLLIFVVRQIGKFIGVYTIVKTSLSKYHMYITMVMSTGLTFGLVAASYGLNNNIISSHVYSILTGVLVLSAIIPSIIGNKYFAPTEEDLKE
;
A
#
# COMPACT_ATOMS: atom_id res chain seq x y z
N CYS A 1 10.66 -8.38 -10.02
CA CYS A 1 9.69 -7.79 -9.08
C CYS A 1 10.23 -7.74 -7.66
N LEU A 2 10.67 -8.90 -7.09
CA LEU A 2 11.09 -8.98 -5.69
C LEU A 2 12.23 -7.99 -5.38
N MET A 3 13.33 -8.04 -6.11
CA MET A 3 14.47 -7.15 -5.90
C MET A 3 14.11 -5.67 -6.03
N ILE A 4 13.29 -5.32 -7.02
CA ILE A 4 12.84 -3.94 -7.24
C ILE A 4 12.02 -3.45 -6.04
N GLY A 5 11.04 -4.25 -5.60
CA GLY A 5 10.17 -3.88 -4.48
C GLY A 5 10.93 -3.76 -3.16
N VAL A 6 11.78 -4.73 -2.83
CA VAL A 6 12.59 -4.72 -1.60
C VAL A 6 13.58 -3.56 -1.60
N ALA A 7 14.33 -3.35 -2.69
CA ALA A 7 15.29 -2.23 -2.77
C ALA A 7 14.58 -0.87 -2.74
N SER A 8 13.45 -0.73 -3.44
CA SER A 8 12.61 0.46 -3.40
C SER A 8 12.16 0.80 -1.97
N PHE A 9 11.77 -0.21 -1.19
CA PHE A 9 11.39 -0.04 0.21
C PHE A 9 12.61 0.30 1.08
N LEU A 10 13.64 -0.56 1.09
CA LEU A 10 14.76 -0.44 2.01
C LEU A 10 15.56 0.85 1.83
N ILE A 11 15.89 1.22 0.58
CA ILE A 11 16.69 2.43 0.32
C ILE A 11 15.90 3.68 0.73
N SER A 12 14.61 3.75 0.39
CA SER A 12 13.77 4.87 0.83
C SER A 12 13.63 4.91 2.35
N PHE A 13 13.42 3.75 2.99
CA PHE A 13 13.30 3.65 4.44
C PHE A 13 14.55 4.16 5.14
N VAL A 14 15.73 3.68 4.75
CA VAL A 14 16.99 4.08 5.37
C VAL A 14 17.26 5.58 5.20
N LEU A 15 17.09 6.12 3.99
CA LEU A 15 17.34 7.54 3.74
C LEU A 15 16.37 8.45 4.50
N VAL A 16 15.08 8.14 4.49
CA VAL A 16 14.09 8.93 5.24
C VAL A 16 14.33 8.79 6.74
N PHE A 17 14.65 7.59 7.23
CA PHE A 17 14.96 7.36 8.65
C PHE A 17 16.15 8.19 9.10
N ILE A 18 17.26 8.16 8.34
CA ILE A 18 18.46 8.95 8.65
C ILE A 18 18.14 10.44 8.74
N VAL A 19 17.37 10.97 7.81
CA VAL A 19 17.00 12.39 7.82
C VAL A 19 16.10 12.72 9.00
N CYS A 20 15.09 11.91 9.29
CA CYS A 20 14.17 12.16 10.40
C CYS A 20 14.87 12.07 11.76
N GLU A 21 15.72 11.07 11.97
CA GLU A 21 16.40 10.81 13.24
C GLU A 21 17.56 11.78 13.49
N TYR A 22 18.48 11.93 12.50
CA TYR A 22 19.74 12.66 12.70
C TYR A 22 19.70 14.12 12.26
N MET A 23 18.88 14.49 11.27
CA MET A 23 18.79 15.90 10.81
C MET A 23 17.63 16.64 11.47
N LEU A 24 16.46 15.99 11.57
CA LEU A 24 15.28 16.62 12.18
C LEU A 24 15.17 16.33 13.68
N LEU A 25 16.00 15.45 14.22
CA LEU A 25 16.03 15.06 15.63
C LEU A 25 14.66 14.62 16.17
N TRP A 26 13.91 13.90 15.35
CA TRP A 26 12.61 13.34 15.76
C TRP A 26 12.81 12.11 16.64
N PRO A 27 11.85 11.79 17.53
CA PRO A 27 11.92 10.57 18.34
C PRO A 27 12.04 9.32 17.43
N LEU A 28 12.83 8.35 17.89
CA LEU A 28 13.10 7.10 17.14
C LEU A 28 11.82 6.43 16.60
N THR A 29 10.77 6.33 17.43
CA THR A 29 9.49 5.72 17.03
C THR A 29 8.79 6.51 15.93
N SER A 30 8.83 7.86 15.99
CA SER A 30 8.28 8.73 14.97
C SER A 30 9.09 8.63 13.67
N SER A 31 10.43 8.61 13.75
CA SER A 31 11.33 8.47 12.61
C SER A 31 11.12 7.14 11.88
N LEU A 32 10.99 6.03 12.63
CA LEU A 32 10.68 4.71 12.09
C LEU A 32 9.31 4.67 11.39
N LEU A 33 8.30 5.29 12.00
CA LEU A 33 6.96 5.33 11.40
C LEU A 33 6.94 6.14 10.10
N VAL A 34 7.53 7.33 10.10
CA VAL A 34 7.59 8.19 8.93
C VAL A 34 8.39 7.53 7.79
N ALA A 35 9.52 6.90 8.13
CA ALA A 35 10.31 6.14 7.17
C ALA A 35 9.51 4.97 6.56
N THR A 36 8.77 4.23 7.39
CA THR A 36 7.90 3.14 6.92
C THR A 36 6.79 3.66 6.03
N ALA A 37 6.10 4.73 6.44
CA ALA A 37 5.00 5.33 5.69
C ALA A 37 5.44 5.87 4.32
N LEU A 38 6.64 6.46 4.24
CA LEU A 38 7.15 7.06 3.00
C LEU A 38 7.85 6.05 2.08
N SER A 39 8.09 4.83 2.53
CA SER A 39 8.78 3.80 1.71
C SER A 39 7.81 2.97 0.86
N GLU A 40 6.51 3.14 1.03
CA GLU A 40 5.49 2.45 0.26
C GLU A 40 5.40 2.92 -1.20
N THR A 41 4.72 2.13 -2.04
CA THR A 41 4.32 2.50 -3.40
C THR A 41 2.81 2.31 -3.52
N SER A 42 2.10 3.31 -4.06
CA SER A 42 0.63 3.29 -4.10
C SER A 42 0.07 2.26 -5.08
N ILE A 43 -0.54 1.19 -4.58
CA ILE A 43 -1.23 0.20 -5.41
C ILE A 43 -2.33 0.85 -6.26
N ALA A 44 -3.12 1.76 -5.66
CA ALA A 44 -4.25 2.37 -6.35
C ALA A 44 -3.80 3.17 -7.58
N ILE A 45 -2.73 3.96 -7.45
CA ILE A 45 -2.20 4.78 -8.55
C ILE A 45 -1.57 3.88 -9.62
N VAL A 46 -0.75 2.90 -9.21
CA VAL A 46 -0.11 1.97 -10.15
C VAL A 46 -1.16 1.17 -10.93
N TYR A 47 -2.20 0.70 -10.24
CA TYR A 47 -3.30 -0.03 -10.88
C TYR A 47 -4.09 0.85 -11.87
N SER A 48 -4.43 2.09 -11.50
CA SER A 48 -5.09 3.02 -12.41
C SER A 48 -4.24 3.28 -13.67
N ILE A 49 -2.94 3.52 -13.49
CA ILE A 49 -2.01 3.73 -14.61
C ILE A 49 -1.95 2.50 -15.53
N ILE A 50 -1.93 1.28 -14.96
CA ILE A 50 -1.92 0.03 -15.73
C ILE A 50 -3.20 -0.10 -16.58
N LEU A 51 -4.35 0.29 -16.03
CA LEU A 51 -5.62 0.26 -16.76
C LEU A 51 -5.67 1.35 -17.85
N ASP A 52 -5.33 2.59 -17.50
CA ASP A 52 -5.39 3.74 -18.40
C ASP A 52 -4.44 3.61 -19.61
N LYS A 53 -3.31 2.94 -19.41
CA LYS A 53 -2.29 2.70 -20.46
C LYS A 53 -2.37 1.32 -21.09
N GLU A 54 -3.41 0.55 -20.82
CA GLU A 54 -3.61 -0.79 -21.35
C GLU A 54 -2.41 -1.73 -21.16
N LEU A 55 -1.74 -1.60 -19.99
CA LEU A 55 -0.57 -2.41 -19.64
C LEU A 55 -0.94 -3.76 -19.00
N SER A 56 -2.24 -4.06 -18.86
CA SER A 56 -2.72 -5.32 -18.31
C SER A 56 -2.25 -6.50 -19.18
N GLY A 57 -1.62 -7.48 -18.53
CA GLY A 57 -1.06 -8.65 -19.23
C GLY A 57 0.30 -8.41 -19.92
N LYS A 58 0.79 -7.17 -19.96
CA LYS A 58 2.10 -6.86 -20.52
C LYS A 58 3.20 -6.96 -19.45
N LYS A 59 4.44 -7.22 -19.90
CA LYS A 59 5.61 -7.37 -19.02
C LYS A 59 5.81 -6.17 -18.10
N ILE A 60 5.62 -4.95 -18.60
CA ILE A 60 5.73 -3.72 -17.81
C ILE A 60 4.69 -3.67 -16.70
N GLY A 61 3.42 -3.92 -17.04
CA GLY A 61 2.33 -3.96 -16.06
C GLY A 61 2.54 -5.02 -14.98
N THR A 62 3.01 -6.21 -15.37
CA THR A 62 3.34 -7.30 -14.43
C THR A 62 4.47 -6.90 -13.48
N ILE A 63 5.52 -6.22 -13.98
CA ILE A 63 6.63 -5.77 -13.16
C ILE A 63 6.18 -4.65 -12.21
N LEU A 64 5.46 -3.66 -12.71
CA LEU A 64 4.92 -2.57 -11.89
C LEU A 64 4.05 -3.12 -10.75
N MET A 65 3.07 -3.95 -11.09
CA MET A 65 2.15 -4.49 -10.09
C MET A 65 2.86 -5.40 -9.09
N GLY A 66 3.68 -6.34 -9.58
CA GLY A 66 4.42 -7.28 -8.73
C GLY A 66 5.41 -6.57 -7.79
N SER A 67 6.14 -5.55 -8.28
CA SER A 67 7.07 -4.78 -7.44
C SER A 67 6.33 -3.93 -6.41
N THR A 68 5.19 -3.36 -6.78
CA THR A 68 4.32 -2.62 -5.85
C THR A 68 3.77 -3.53 -4.75
N PHE A 69 3.34 -4.74 -5.09
CA PHE A 69 2.93 -5.73 -4.10
C PHE A 69 4.04 -6.01 -3.09
N VAL A 70 5.26 -6.26 -3.57
CA VAL A 70 6.41 -6.53 -2.69
C VAL A 70 6.69 -5.34 -1.77
N THR A 71 6.69 -4.11 -2.29
CA THR A 71 6.89 -2.91 -1.48
C THR A 71 5.84 -2.80 -0.36
N ASN A 72 4.57 -3.11 -0.66
CA ASN A 72 3.49 -3.04 0.31
C ASN A 72 3.54 -4.17 1.34
N ILE A 73 3.98 -5.38 0.96
CA ILE A 73 4.28 -6.45 1.92
C ILE A 73 5.36 -5.99 2.90
N CYS A 74 6.46 -5.38 2.40
CA CYS A 74 7.52 -4.86 3.25
C CYS A 74 6.98 -3.78 4.20
N THR A 75 6.13 -2.86 3.73
CA THR A 75 5.50 -1.82 4.55
C THR A 75 4.60 -2.41 5.62
N ALA A 76 3.71 -3.35 5.26
CA ALA A 76 2.82 -4.02 6.20
C ALA A 76 3.59 -4.81 7.26
N PHE A 77 4.65 -5.51 6.84
CA PHE A 77 5.54 -6.23 7.74
C PHE A 77 6.27 -5.27 8.69
N ALA A 78 6.85 -4.18 8.16
CA ALA A 78 7.55 -3.20 8.98
C ALA A 78 6.61 -2.55 10.02
N LEU A 79 5.39 -2.17 9.64
CA LEU A 79 4.39 -1.65 10.59
C LEU A 79 4.06 -2.67 11.68
N SER A 80 3.86 -3.93 11.31
CA SER A 80 3.56 -4.97 12.29
C SER A 80 4.77 -5.27 13.19
N ALA A 81 5.98 -5.42 12.62
CA ALA A 81 7.16 -5.78 13.39
C ALA A 81 7.68 -4.66 14.31
N LEU A 82 7.61 -3.40 13.85
CA LEU A 82 8.17 -2.27 14.60
C LEU A 82 7.22 -1.72 15.68
N PHE A 83 5.91 -1.86 15.50
CA PHE A 83 4.92 -1.21 16.36
C PHE A 83 4.00 -2.16 17.11
N MET A 84 4.14 -3.46 16.90
CA MET A 84 3.40 -4.46 17.67
C MET A 84 3.98 -4.55 19.09
N LYS A 85 3.14 -4.36 20.11
CA LYS A 85 3.54 -4.54 21.50
C LYS A 85 3.45 -6.02 21.87
N PRO A 86 4.47 -6.59 22.54
CA PRO A 86 4.45 -8.00 22.96
C PRO A 86 3.57 -8.16 24.21
N THR A 87 2.25 -8.17 24.04
CA THR A 87 1.25 -8.41 25.08
C THR A 87 0.50 -9.71 24.84
N ILE A 88 -0.23 -10.21 25.86
CA ILE A 88 -1.05 -11.41 25.72
C ILE A 88 -2.15 -11.18 24.68
N GLU A 89 -2.73 -9.99 24.66
CA GLU A 89 -3.77 -9.62 23.70
C GLU A 89 -3.21 -9.65 22.25
N THR A 90 -1.98 -9.22 22.06
CA THR A 90 -1.30 -9.30 20.76
C THR A 90 -1.06 -10.75 20.35
N LEU A 91 -0.71 -11.62 21.29
CA LEU A 91 -0.56 -13.06 21.01
C LEU A 91 -1.90 -13.66 20.56
N VAL A 92 -3.00 -13.31 21.24
CA VAL A 92 -4.36 -13.74 20.85
C VAL A 92 -4.70 -13.26 19.44
N PHE A 93 -4.38 -11.99 19.12
CA PHE A 93 -4.58 -11.45 17.76
C PHE A 93 -3.80 -12.24 16.70
N VAL A 94 -2.52 -12.54 16.96
CA VAL A 94 -1.69 -13.31 16.01
C VAL A 94 -2.25 -14.71 15.81
N ILE A 95 -2.60 -15.42 16.88
CA ILE A 95 -3.18 -16.77 16.81
C ILE A 95 -4.52 -16.74 16.07
N ALA A 96 -5.41 -15.81 16.40
CA ALA A 96 -6.70 -15.66 15.73
C ALA A 96 -6.52 -15.35 14.24
N SER A 97 -5.59 -14.46 13.88
CA SER A 97 -5.27 -14.15 12.50
C SER A 97 -4.79 -15.38 11.73
N VAL A 98 -3.88 -16.17 12.30
CA VAL A 98 -3.39 -17.42 11.69
C VAL A 98 -4.54 -18.41 11.49
N ILE A 99 -5.41 -18.59 12.50
CA ILE A 99 -6.57 -19.49 12.39
C ILE A 99 -7.50 -19.02 11.25
N ILE A 100 -7.83 -17.73 11.19
CA ILE A 100 -8.69 -17.17 10.14
C ILE A 100 -8.07 -17.38 8.76
N LEU A 101 -6.77 -17.12 8.61
CA LEU A 101 -6.05 -17.28 7.34
C LEU A 101 -5.98 -18.75 6.90
N VAL A 102 -5.67 -19.68 7.82
CA VAL A 102 -5.63 -21.12 7.54
C VAL A 102 -7.04 -21.63 7.18
N PHE A 103 -8.05 -21.21 7.92
CA PHE A 103 -9.45 -21.54 7.61
C PHE A 103 -9.83 -21.03 6.21
N SER A 104 -9.51 -19.78 5.91
CA SER A 104 -9.77 -19.18 4.61
C SER A 104 -9.04 -19.93 3.48
N TYR A 105 -7.76 -20.26 3.68
CA TYR A 105 -6.98 -21.02 2.70
C TYR A 105 -7.58 -22.39 2.40
N LYS A 106 -8.06 -23.10 3.44
CA LYS A 106 -8.58 -24.46 3.30
C LYS A 106 -10.01 -24.52 2.72
N TYR A 107 -10.86 -23.56 3.10
CA TYR A 107 -12.30 -23.66 2.84
C TYR A 107 -12.81 -22.68 1.76
N SER A 108 -12.06 -21.65 1.41
CA SER A 108 -12.55 -20.65 0.45
C SER A 108 -12.81 -21.26 -0.93
N ASP A 109 -11.94 -22.14 -1.45
CA ASP A 109 -12.17 -22.80 -2.75
C ASP A 109 -13.52 -23.57 -2.75
N ILE A 110 -13.77 -24.34 -1.69
CA ILE A 110 -15.01 -25.16 -1.56
C ILE A 110 -16.25 -24.27 -1.43
N LEU A 111 -16.14 -23.19 -0.63
CA LEU A 111 -17.25 -22.25 -0.43
C LEU A 111 -17.60 -21.52 -1.73
N PHE A 112 -16.61 -21.09 -2.48
CA PHE A 112 -16.81 -20.33 -3.72
C PHE A 112 -17.26 -21.22 -4.89
N GLU A 113 -16.98 -22.53 -4.88
CA GLU A 113 -17.47 -23.47 -5.88
C GLU A 113 -18.91 -23.92 -5.63
N SER A 114 -19.42 -23.78 -4.41
CA SER A 114 -20.78 -24.17 -4.05
C SER A 114 -21.82 -23.33 -4.78
N GLN A 115 -22.76 -23.98 -5.47
CA GLN A 115 -23.86 -23.32 -6.18
C GLN A 115 -24.70 -22.43 -5.27
N THR A 116 -24.92 -22.83 -4.03
CA THR A 116 -25.69 -22.07 -3.02
C THR A 116 -24.98 -20.77 -2.63
N PHE A 117 -23.64 -20.79 -2.55
CA PHE A 117 -22.82 -19.63 -2.25
C PHE A 117 -22.70 -18.66 -3.42
N SER A 118 -22.69 -19.23 -4.65
CA SER A 118 -22.56 -18.48 -5.91
C SER A 118 -23.85 -17.86 -6.42
N MET A 119 -25.00 -18.09 -5.78
CA MET A 119 -26.28 -17.50 -6.20
C MET A 119 -26.21 -15.97 -6.11
N THR A 120 -26.44 -15.33 -7.25
CA THR A 120 -26.38 -13.87 -7.44
C THR A 120 -27.31 -13.11 -6.47
N SER A 121 -28.43 -13.71 -6.05
CA SER A 121 -29.40 -13.09 -5.15
C SER A 121 -28.89 -12.95 -3.72
N ASN A 122 -28.05 -13.85 -3.22
CA ASN A 122 -27.67 -13.90 -1.80
C ASN A 122 -26.36 -13.19 -1.49
N GLN A 123 -25.50 -12.96 -2.49
CA GLN A 123 -24.17 -12.30 -2.35
C GLN A 123 -23.35 -12.83 -1.13
N LEU A 124 -23.47 -14.12 -0.83
CA LEU A 124 -22.83 -14.74 0.33
C LEU A 124 -21.29 -14.63 0.29
N GLU A 125 -20.73 -14.61 -0.92
CA GLU A 125 -19.29 -14.42 -1.14
C GLU A 125 -18.80 -13.07 -0.61
N LEU A 126 -19.52 -11.98 -0.91
CA LEU A 126 -19.20 -10.66 -0.38
C LEU A 126 -19.36 -10.61 1.14
N LYS A 127 -20.45 -11.18 1.65
CA LYS A 127 -20.69 -11.24 3.10
C LYS A 127 -19.58 -12.03 3.82
N TYR A 128 -19.12 -13.13 3.23
CA TYR A 128 -18.00 -13.92 3.76
C TYR A 128 -16.71 -13.11 3.83
N ILE A 129 -16.35 -12.40 2.73
CA ILE A 129 -15.16 -11.54 2.72
C ILE A 129 -15.26 -10.45 3.79
N PHE A 130 -16.40 -9.74 3.85
CA PHE A 130 -16.59 -8.70 4.86
C PHE A 130 -16.57 -9.26 6.28
N LEU A 131 -17.13 -10.46 6.52
CA LEU A 131 -17.04 -11.13 7.82
C LEU A 131 -15.60 -11.39 8.21
N LEU A 132 -14.76 -11.93 7.30
CA LEU A 132 -13.35 -12.17 7.58
C LEU A 132 -12.58 -10.88 7.87
N LEU A 133 -12.86 -9.81 7.10
CA LEU A 133 -12.27 -8.49 7.32
C LEU A 133 -12.64 -7.93 8.70
N VAL A 134 -13.93 -7.99 9.06
CA VAL A 134 -14.42 -7.51 10.36
C VAL A 134 -13.80 -8.31 11.50
N LEU A 135 -13.69 -9.64 11.37
CA LEU A 135 -13.04 -10.49 12.37
C LEU A 135 -11.56 -10.12 12.55
N LEU A 136 -10.81 -9.95 11.46
CA LEU A 136 -9.40 -9.56 11.55
C LEU A 136 -9.23 -8.17 12.18
N ILE A 137 -10.08 -7.20 11.84
CA ILE A 137 -10.06 -5.86 12.43
C ILE A 137 -10.42 -5.92 13.92
N PHE A 138 -11.42 -6.70 14.28
CA PHE A 138 -11.86 -6.89 15.68
C PHE A 138 -10.71 -7.43 16.54
N PHE A 139 -10.07 -8.53 16.13
CA PHE A 139 -8.95 -9.09 16.87
C PHE A 139 -7.73 -8.16 16.89
N ALA A 140 -7.47 -7.42 15.80
CA ALA A 140 -6.39 -6.43 15.77
C ALA A 140 -6.66 -5.30 16.78
N THR A 141 -7.89 -4.83 16.87
CA THR A 141 -8.28 -3.78 17.83
C THR A 141 -8.12 -4.26 19.27
N LEU A 142 -8.55 -5.50 19.57
CA LEU A 142 -8.36 -6.11 20.89
C LEU A 142 -6.87 -6.28 21.23
N GLY A 143 -6.06 -6.71 20.26
CA GLY A 143 -4.63 -6.97 20.45
C GLY A 143 -3.75 -5.72 20.38
N GLY A 144 -4.32 -4.53 20.20
CA GLY A 144 -3.54 -3.30 20.02
C GLY A 144 -2.61 -3.33 18.79
N GLY A 145 -2.89 -4.23 17.85
CA GLY A 145 -2.11 -4.46 16.64
C GLY A 145 -2.73 -3.83 15.40
N GLN A 146 -2.13 -4.14 14.24
CA GLN A 146 -2.60 -3.70 12.92
C GLN A 146 -3.08 -4.88 12.09
N ALA A 147 -4.33 -4.83 11.62
CA ALA A 147 -4.88 -5.85 10.72
C ALA A 147 -4.28 -5.81 9.30
N LEU A 148 -3.42 -4.84 8.98
CA LEU A 148 -2.95 -4.58 7.63
C LEU A 148 -2.27 -5.79 6.99
N LEU A 149 -1.31 -6.41 7.69
CA LEU A 149 -0.61 -7.59 7.19
C LEU A 149 -1.52 -8.81 7.05
N PRO A 150 -2.32 -9.23 8.05
CA PRO A 150 -3.27 -10.31 7.89
C PRO A 150 -4.30 -10.10 6.79
N VAL A 151 -4.84 -8.87 6.65
CA VAL A 151 -5.79 -8.54 5.58
C VAL A 151 -5.14 -8.63 4.21
N PHE A 152 -3.89 -8.20 4.08
CA PHE A 152 -3.15 -8.31 2.83
C PHE A 152 -2.92 -9.78 2.43
N ILE A 153 -2.53 -10.62 3.39
CA ILE A 153 -2.37 -12.08 3.19
C ILE A 153 -3.71 -12.73 2.84
N LEU A 154 -4.80 -12.32 3.51
CA LEU A 154 -6.16 -12.79 3.19
C LEU A 154 -6.52 -12.48 1.73
N GLY A 155 -6.24 -11.27 1.26
CA GLY A 155 -6.45 -10.89 -0.14
C GLY A 155 -5.67 -11.76 -1.12
N ALA A 156 -4.42 -12.11 -0.80
CA ALA A 156 -3.60 -13.02 -1.60
C ALA A 156 -4.18 -14.46 -1.61
N ILE A 157 -4.66 -14.96 -0.49
CA ILE A 157 -5.31 -16.28 -0.37
C ILE A 157 -6.58 -16.32 -1.24
N LEU A 158 -7.42 -15.29 -1.12
CA LEU A 158 -8.69 -15.22 -1.85
C LEU A 158 -8.52 -14.97 -3.36
N SER A 159 -7.34 -14.57 -3.82
CA SER A 159 -7.08 -14.39 -5.26
C SER A 159 -7.22 -15.68 -6.05
N LYS A 160 -6.91 -16.83 -5.46
CA LYS A 160 -6.97 -18.15 -6.10
C LYS A 160 -8.41 -18.56 -6.46
N PRO A 161 -9.40 -18.60 -5.53
CA PRO A 161 -10.79 -18.91 -5.89
C PRO A 161 -11.38 -17.93 -6.92
N PHE A 162 -10.91 -16.67 -6.95
CA PHE A 162 -11.36 -15.70 -7.95
C PHE A 162 -10.87 -15.99 -9.37
N SER A 163 -9.69 -16.60 -9.51
CA SER A 163 -9.12 -16.92 -10.83
C SER A 163 -9.73 -18.18 -11.46
N HIS A 164 -10.18 -19.14 -10.65
CA HIS A 164 -10.73 -20.43 -11.11
C HIS A 164 -12.20 -20.37 -11.53
N THR A 165 -12.93 -19.38 -11.10
CA THR A 165 -14.36 -19.25 -11.41
C THR A 165 -14.57 -18.05 -12.32
N ASN A 166 -15.48 -18.16 -13.31
CA ASN A 166 -15.85 -17.09 -14.25
C ASN A 166 -16.56 -15.91 -13.52
N LYS A 167 -15.99 -15.46 -12.39
CA LYS A 167 -16.57 -14.51 -11.41
C LYS A 167 -16.08 -13.05 -11.58
N ASN A 168 -15.80 -12.65 -12.83
CA ASN A 168 -15.50 -11.23 -13.14
C ASN A 168 -16.52 -10.25 -12.54
N ASN A 169 -17.78 -10.68 -12.40
CA ASN A 169 -18.84 -9.85 -11.81
C ASN A 169 -18.66 -9.62 -10.31
N MET A 170 -18.12 -10.58 -9.58
CA MET A 170 -17.91 -10.44 -8.12
C MET A 170 -16.73 -9.51 -7.81
N LEU A 171 -15.61 -9.67 -8.51
CA LEU A 171 -14.48 -8.73 -8.39
C LEU A 171 -14.90 -7.30 -8.70
N LYS A 172 -15.69 -7.10 -9.77
CA LYS A 172 -16.24 -5.79 -10.12
C LYS A 172 -17.13 -5.23 -9.01
N ARG A 173 -17.96 -6.04 -8.37
CA ARG A 173 -18.81 -5.59 -7.25
C ARG A 173 -17.98 -5.20 -6.04
N LEU A 174 -16.98 -6.01 -5.67
CA LEU A 174 -16.06 -5.70 -4.57
C LEU A 174 -15.30 -4.39 -4.86
N GLN A 175 -14.79 -4.24 -6.07
CA GLN A 175 -14.14 -3.02 -6.53
C GLN A 175 -15.10 -1.82 -6.47
N THR A 176 -16.34 -1.97 -6.93
CA THR A 176 -17.34 -0.89 -6.87
C THR A 176 -17.56 -0.43 -5.43
N VAL A 177 -17.80 -1.34 -4.49
CA VAL A 177 -17.99 -0.97 -3.08
C VAL A 177 -16.73 -0.31 -2.52
N ALA A 178 -15.56 -0.87 -2.78
CA ALA A 178 -14.30 -0.34 -2.29
C ALA A 178 -14.02 1.08 -2.83
N PHE A 179 -14.12 1.28 -4.14
CA PHE A 179 -13.76 2.56 -4.76
C PHE A 179 -14.86 3.62 -4.70
N THR A 180 -16.14 3.23 -4.67
CA THR A 180 -17.24 4.19 -4.64
C THR A 180 -17.57 4.68 -3.24
N VAL A 181 -17.40 3.84 -2.22
CA VAL A 181 -17.82 4.16 -0.85
C VAL A 181 -16.63 4.25 0.10
N ILE A 182 -15.86 3.15 0.24
CA ILE A 182 -14.83 3.05 1.28
C ILE A 182 -13.68 4.01 1.03
N THR A 183 -13.16 4.03 -0.20
CA THR A 183 -11.98 4.83 -0.56
C THR A 183 -12.23 6.35 -0.42
N PRO A 184 -13.33 6.93 -0.93
CA PRO A 184 -13.60 8.36 -0.72
C PRO A 184 -13.75 8.73 0.76
N ILE A 185 -14.48 7.93 1.55
CA ILE A 185 -14.62 8.16 2.98
C ILE A 185 -13.26 8.15 3.67
N PHE A 186 -12.41 7.17 3.34
CA PHE A 186 -11.05 7.06 3.90
C PHE A 186 -10.23 8.34 3.61
N PHE A 187 -10.25 8.83 2.36
CA PHE A 187 -9.50 10.03 2.00
C PHE A 187 -10.07 11.31 2.62
N ILE A 188 -11.40 11.44 2.71
CA ILE A 188 -12.05 12.58 3.36
C ILE A 188 -11.69 12.63 4.85
N VAL A 189 -11.83 11.51 5.57
CA VAL A 189 -11.53 11.43 7.01
C VAL A 189 -10.04 11.70 7.29
N ASN A 190 -9.14 11.20 6.47
CA ASN A 190 -7.71 11.45 6.66
C ASN A 190 -7.31 12.85 6.20
N GLY A 191 -7.89 13.35 5.13
CA GLY A 191 -7.66 14.71 4.64
C GLY A 191 -8.16 15.79 5.59
N SER A 192 -9.28 15.58 6.28
CA SER A 192 -9.83 16.55 7.25
C SER A 192 -8.93 16.79 8.47
N LYS A 193 -8.01 15.86 8.76
CA LYS A 193 -7.02 15.99 9.85
C LYS A 193 -5.78 16.79 9.44
N VAL A 194 -5.63 17.14 8.17
CA VAL A 194 -4.45 17.85 7.63
C VAL A 194 -4.60 19.35 7.81
N SER A 195 -3.59 19.97 8.38
CA SER A 195 -3.52 21.43 8.52
C SER A 195 -2.59 22.03 7.47
N ILE A 196 -3.16 22.71 6.48
CA ILE A 196 -2.41 23.44 5.44
C ILE A 196 -1.47 24.51 6.02
N PRO A 197 -1.91 25.35 7.01
CA PRO A 197 -1.00 26.31 7.65
C PRO A 197 0.25 25.67 8.27
N VAL A 198 0.13 24.46 8.82
CA VAL A 198 1.27 23.70 9.35
C VAL A 198 2.26 23.32 8.24
N ILE A 199 1.78 22.88 7.10
CA ILE A 199 2.62 22.52 5.95
C ILE A 199 3.37 23.75 5.44
N LEU A 200 2.67 24.89 5.32
CA LEU A 200 3.27 26.14 4.86
C LEU A 200 4.29 26.69 5.87
N GLY A 201 4.03 26.58 7.18
CA GLY A 201 4.94 26.99 8.23
C GLY A 201 6.21 26.11 8.33
N ALA A 202 6.12 24.86 7.89
CA ALA A 202 7.22 23.89 7.89
C ALA A 202 7.69 23.51 6.48
N LEU A 203 7.59 24.42 5.51
CA LEU A 203 7.83 24.13 4.09
C LEU A 203 9.22 23.55 3.82
N GLY A 204 10.25 23.99 4.57
CA GLY A 204 11.61 23.46 4.46
C GLY A 204 11.69 21.97 4.82
N VAL A 205 11.08 21.57 5.94
CA VAL A 205 11.01 20.16 6.37
C VAL A 205 10.19 19.34 5.40
N PHE A 206 9.05 19.86 4.96
CA PHE A 206 8.18 19.23 3.97
C PHE A 206 8.91 18.91 2.66
N LEU A 207 9.60 19.90 2.08
CA LEU A 207 10.36 19.73 0.84
C LEU A 207 11.57 18.81 1.03
N LEU A 208 12.28 18.92 2.15
CA LEU A 208 13.41 18.05 2.47
C LEU A 208 12.97 16.57 2.47
N ILE A 209 11.93 16.24 3.23
CA ILE A 209 11.43 14.86 3.34
C ILE A 209 10.92 14.38 1.97
N PHE A 210 10.22 15.23 1.21
CA PHE A 210 9.76 14.89 -0.14
C PHE A 210 10.92 14.55 -1.07
N VAL A 211 11.96 15.40 -1.12
CA VAL A 211 13.12 15.18 -2.00
C VAL A 211 13.89 13.94 -1.60
N VAL A 212 14.16 13.75 -0.30
CA VAL A 212 14.88 12.57 0.19
C VAL A 212 14.12 11.28 -0.14
N ARG A 213 12.81 11.28 0.04
CA ARG A 213 11.96 10.16 -0.35
C ARG A 213 12.08 9.85 -1.86
N GLN A 214 11.98 10.88 -2.70
CA GLN A 214 12.07 10.69 -4.15
C GLN A 214 13.45 10.18 -4.58
N ILE A 215 14.52 10.70 -3.99
CA ILE A 215 15.89 10.20 -4.21
C ILE A 215 16.00 8.72 -3.81
N GLY A 216 15.49 8.35 -2.66
CA GLY A 216 15.50 6.96 -2.18
C GLY A 216 14.76 6.02 -3.12
N LYS A 217 13.56 6.42 -3.55
CA LYS A 217 12.78 5.67 -4.54
C LYS A 217 13.49 5.56 -5.87
N PHE A 218 14.04 6.68 -6.34
CA PHE A 218 14.77 6.71 -7.61
C PHE A 218 15.98 5.77 -7.57
N ILE A 219 16.84 5.87 -6.57
CA ILE A 219 18.02 5.01 -6.44
C ILE A 219 17.59 3.53 -6.34
N GLY A 220 16.59 3.22 -5.49
CA GLY A 220 16.17 1.85 -5.24
C GLY A 220 15.55 1.15 -6.44
N VAL A 221 14.84 1.89 -7.29
CA VAL A 221 14.18 1.32 -8.48
C VAL A 221 15.07 1.41 -9.72
N TYR A 222 15.60 2.60 -10.02
CA TYR A 222 16.33 2.87 -11.24
C TYR A 222 17.55 1.96 -11.43
N THR A 223 18.34 1.76 -10.38
CA THR A 223 19.56 0.93 -10.46
C THR A 223 19.28 -0.50 -10.89
N ILE A 224 18.16 -1.07 -10.41
CA ILE A 224 17.80 -2.45 -10.72
C ILE A 224 17.07 -2.54 -12.07
N VAL A 225 16.14 -1.62 -12.32
CA VAL A 225 15.34 -1.67 -13.55
C VAL A 225 16.20 -1.36 -14.78
N LYS A 226 17.18 -0.45 -14.69
CA LYS A 226 18.09 -0.11 -15.79
C LYS A 226 18.86 -1.33 -16.28
N THR A 227 19.25 -2.25 -15.39
CA THR A 227 19.97 -3.47 -15.78
C THR A 227 19.07 -4.54 -16.39
N SER A 228 17.78 -4.57 -16.01
CA SER A 228 16.84 -5.61 -16.40
C SER A 228 15.91 -5.22 -17.54
N LEU A 229 15.60 -3.93 -17.70
CA LEU A 229 14.63 -3.37 -18.65
C LEU A 229 15.07 -1.98 -19.11
N SER A 230 16.15 -1.93 -19.89
CA SER A 230 16.80 -0.68 -20.28
C SER A 230 15.87 0.33 -20.99
N LYS A 231 14.86 -0.14 -21.74
CA LYS A 231 13.95 0.73 -22.51
C LYS A 231 12.95 1.53 -21.65
N TYR A 232 12.44 0.94 -20.55
CA TYR A 232 11.35 1.54 -19.76
C TYR A 232 11.75 1.90 -18.33
N HIS A 233 13.05 1.94 -18.04
CA HIS A 233 13.56 2.14 -16.68
C HIS A 233 13.07 3.44 -16.04
N MET A 234 13.01 4.55 -16.78
CA MET A 234 12.54 5.84 -16.26
C MET A 234 11.03 5.82 -15.94
N TYR A 235 10.24 5.25 -16.84
CA TYR A 235 8.79 5.12 -16.62
C TYR A 235 8.48 4.31 -15.36
N ILE A 236 9.08 3.11 -15.26
CA ILE A 236 8.89 2.23 -14.09
C ILE A 236 9.36 2.95 -12.82
N THR A 237 10.50 3.66 -12.87
CA THR A 237 11.00 4.38 -11.70
C THR A 237 10.05 5.48 -11.27
N MET A 238 9.50 6.27 -12.19
CA MET A 238 8.54 7.33 -11.86
C MET A 238 7.26 6.76 -11.28
N VAL A 239 6.67 5.73 -11.90
CA VAL A 239 5.44 5.10 -11.41
C VAL A 239 5.65 4.43 -10.05
N MET A 240 6.78 3.75 -9.84
CA MET A 240 7.14 3.15 -8.55
C MET A 240 7.50 4.18 -7.46
N SER A 241 7.76 5.43 -7.83
CA SER A 241 8.02 6.53 -6.89
C SER A 241 6.74 7.17 -6.35
N THR A 242 5.57 6.75 -6.81
CA THR A 242 4.28 7.19 -6.25
C THR A 242 4.07 6.56 -4.87
N GLY A 243 3.36 7.25 -3.99
CA GLY A 243 3.00 6.71 -2.68
C GLY A 243 1.83 7.49 -2.09
N LEU A 244 0.85 6.79 -1.53
CA LEU A 244 -0.30 7.41 -0.88
C LEU A 244 -1.02 6.45 0.09
N THR A 245 -1.42 5.26 -0.38
CA THR A 245 -2.43 4.43 0.28
C THR A 245 -1.97 3.84 1.61
N PHE A 246 -0.95 3.01 1.60
CA PHE A 246 -0.39 2.40 2.81
C PHE A 246 0.33 3.44 3.69
N GLY A 247 0.90 4.47 3.07
CA GLY A 247 1.50 5.60 3.79
C GLY A 247 0.47 6.35 4.63
N LEU A 248 -0.73 6.62 4.11
CA LEU A 248 -1.82 7.23 4.88
C LEU A 248 -2.33 6.32 6.00
N VAL A 249 -2.41 5.00 5.77
CA VAL A 249 -2.76 4.05 6.84
C VAL A 249 -1.74 4.12 7.97
N ALA A 250 -0.44 4.10 7.63
CA ALA A 250 0.64 4.23 8.60
C ALA A 250 0.60 5.58 9.35
N ALA A 251 0.39 6.68 8.63
CA ALA A 251 0.25 8.01 9.22
C ALA A 251 -0.93 8.09 10.20
N SER A 252 -2.09 7.56 9.81
CA SER A 252 -3.28 7.51 10.67
C SER A 252 -3.07 6.65 11.91
N TYR A 253 -2.41 5.52 11.75
CA TYR A 253 -2.02 4.68 12.88
C TYR A 253 -1.12 5.45 13.85
N GLY A 254 -0.10 6.12 13.33
CA GLY A 254 0.83 6.90 14.14
C GLY A 254 0.15 8.03 14.89
N LEU A 255 -0.77 8.74 14.26
CA LEU A 255 -1.54 9.79 14.90
C LEU A 255 -2.47 9.25 16.00
N ASN A 256 -3.24 8.19 15.69
CA ASN A 256 -4.20 7.60 16.61
C ASN A 256 -3.54 6.95 17.85
N ASN A 257 -2.29 6.48 17.72
CA ASN A 257 -1.51 5.89 18.82
C ASN A 257 -0.53 6.90 19.47
N ASN A 258 -0.64 8.20 19.15
CA ASN A 258 0.24 9.25 19.69
C ASN A 258 1.74 9.01 19.41
N ILE A 259 2.08 8.27 18.35
CA ILE A 259 3.46 8.06 17.90
C ILE A 259 3.98 9.29 17.18
N ILE A 260 3.11 9.98 16.42
CA ILE A 260 3.40 11.24 15.75
C ILE A 260 2.40 12.31 16.18
N SER A 261 2.83 13.56 16.21
CA SER A 261 1.96 14.72 16.46
C SER A 261 1.11 15.05 15.22
N SER A 262 0.05 15.83 15.42
CA SER A 262 -0.77 16.37 14.29
C SER A 262 0.05 17.21 13.32
N HIS A 263 1.13 17.85 13.81
CA HIS A 263 2.07 18.60 12.99
C HIS A 263 2.82 17.67 12.03
N VAL A 264 3.44 16.60 12.54
CA VAL A 264 4.16 15.58 11.72
C VAL A 264 3.18 14.86 10.79
N TYR A 265 1.97 14.56 11.26
CA TYR A 265 0.92 13.95 10.44
C TYR A 265 0.58 14.81 9.22
N SER A 266 0.43 16.13 9.39
CA SER A 266 0.11 17.04 8.29
C SER A 266 1.24 17.10 7.26
N ILE A 267 2.50 17.20 7.71
CA ILE A 267 3.67 17.17 6.83
C ILE A 267 3.74 15.85 6.06
N LEU A 268 3.64 14.73 6.77
CA LEU A 268 3.72 13.38 6.20
C LEU A 268 2.63 13.16 5.14
N THR A 269 1.38 13.51 5.46
CA THR A 269 0.26 13.37 4.53
C THR A 269 0.44 14.25 3.30
N GLY A 270 0.89 15.50 3.48
CA GLY A 270 1.22 16.40 2.36
C GLY A 270 2.30 15.83 1.45
N VAL A 271 3.38 15.26 2.00
CA VAL A 271 4.45 14.60 1.24
C VAL A 271 3.91 13.40 0.45
N LEU A 272 3.02 12.59 1.06
CA LEU A 272 2.37 11.46 0.39
C LEU A 272 1.52 11.93 -0.79
N VAL A 273 0.69 12.95 -0.60
CA VAL A 273 -0.14 13.52 -1.68
C VAL A 273 0.72 14.06 -2.81
N LEU A 274 1.76 14.83 -2.50
CA LEU A 274 2.66 15.37 -3.52
C LEU A 274 3.40 14.27 -4.27
N SER A 275 3.80 13.21 -3.57
CA SER A 275 4.44 12.04 -4.17
C SER A 275 3.50 11.15 -4.98
N ALA A 276 2.21 11.24 -4.76
CA ALA A 276 1.22 10.61 -5.62
C ALA A 276 1.09 11.35 -6.97
N ILE A 277 1.13 12.67 -6.94
CA ILE A 277 0.83 13.54 -8.08
C ILE A 277 2.05 13.76 -8.97
N ILE A 278 3.16 14.24 -8.42
CA ILE A 278 4.32 14.70 -9.22
C ILE A 278 4.94 13.57 -10.03
N PRO A 279 5.35 12.42 -9.46
CA PRO A 279 5.97 11.35 -10.24
C PRO A 279 5.01 10.74 -11.27
N SER A 280 3.72 10.65 -10.92
CA SER A 280 2.68 10.15 -11.82
C SER A 280 2.54 11.02 -13.06
N ILE A 281 2.46 12.34 -12.89
CA ILE A 281 2.38 13.29 -14.03
C ILE A 281 3.65 13.23 -14.87
N ILE A 282 4.83 13.29 -14.25
CA ILE A 282 6.10 13.26 -14.96
C ILE A 282 6.27 11.93 -15.73
N GLY A 283 5.98 10.80 -15.06
CA GLY A 283 6.05 9.48 -15.68
C GLY A 283 5.16 9.37 -16.91
N ASN A 284 3.88 9.71 -16.76
CA ASN A 284 2.90 9.58 -17.83
C ASN A 284 3.08 10.57 -18.97
N LYS A 285 3.61 11.77 -18.71
CA LYS A 285 3.78 12.82 -19.74
C LYS A 285 5.05 12.63 -20.55
N TYR A 286 6.16 12.24 -19.92
CA TYR A 286 7.47 12.28 -20.56
C TYR A 286 8.07 10.89 -20.84
N PHE A 287 7.63 9.84 -20.17
CA PHE A 287 8.25 8.54 -20.20
C PHE A 287 7.30 7.37 -20.49
N ALA A 288 6.02 7.66 -20.71
CA ALA A 288 5.04 6.61 -21.01
C ALA A 288 5.43 5.84 -22.27
N PRO A 289 5.30 4.50 -22.30
CA PRO A 289 5.54 3.71 -23.48
C PRO A 289 4.56 4.11 -24.60
N THR A 290 5.04 4.14 -25.84
CA THR A 290 4.22 4.41 -27.03
C THR A 290 3.44 3.18 -27.44
N GLU A 291 2.38 3.34 -28.28
CA GLU A 291 1.60 2.21 -28.77
C GLU A 291 2.44 1.20 -29.59
N GLU A 292 3.47 1.68 -30.27
CA GLU A 292 4.42 0.82 -31.02
C GLU A 292 5.27 -0.03 -30.08
N ASP A 293 5.68 0.55 -28.96
CA ASP A 293 6.42 -0.14 -27.90
C ASP A 293 5.64 -1.26 -27.20
N LEU A 294 4.33 -1.23 -27.30
CA LEU A 294 3.44 -2.15 -26.64
C LEU A 294 3.02 -3.34 -27.51
N LYS A 295 3.45 -3.36 -28.79
CA LYS A 295 3.20 -4.45 -29.74
C LYS A 295 4.28 -5.53 -29.72
N GLU A 296 5.41 -5.27 -29.08
CA GLU A 296 6.48 -6.24 -28.79
C GLU A 296 6.22 -6.95 -27.42
#